data_65e3bdb3c998f568b734a9750ce38869
#
_entry.id   65e3bdb3c998f568b734a9750ce38869
#
_cell.length_a   1.000
_cell.length_b   1.000
_cell.length_c   1.000
_cell.angle_alpha   90.00
_cell.angle_beta   90.00
_cell.angle_gamma   90.00
#
_symmetry.space_group_name_H-M   'P 1'
#
loop_
_entity.id
_entity.type
_entity.pdbx_description
1 polymer ?
#
loop_
_entity_poly.entity_id
_entity_poly.type
_entity_poly.pdbx_seq_one_letter_code
_entity_poly.pdbx_strand_id
1 'polypeptide(L)'
;MIAALLAATALAADGPSIWGRQAVGVAGWPTGLLSNTLVEGRVPLHRSESVVFHDTYGGFGAQAMVSPAFLLVGPRLTFAPIDVFDVTLKGAHAWYFGNGLGLMPFDAVGGSSSSARDARADEGVASELWSASVEPTLKGKVWKIVVFDTWSIDYLVFERPAGVTSPYTYEPLRDLVVGWSDITFEHQAGVLYQALPGGDKPSLRFGPTFRDRWAHGSGDRSTTVGALVAARPGVKPAIPTIVGMALWYVDDHDYGGGVPFLAAQVRWDFERELGSAEKAP
;
A
#
# COMPACT_ATOMS: atom_id res chain seq x y z
N MET A 1 13.26 18.23 -17.65
CA MET A 1 11.83 18.06 -17.38
C MET A 1 11.46 18.22 -15.91
N ILE A 2 12.15 17.58 -14.96
CA ILE A 2 11.91 17.72 -13.51
C ILE A 2 12.10 19.16 -13.00
N ALA A 3 13.15 19.87 -13.48
CA ALA A 3 13.40 21.27 -13.14
C ALA A 3 12.32 22.24 -13.65
N ALA A 4 11.68 21.93 -14.78
CA ALA A 4 10.58 22.73 -15.33
C ALA A 4 9.28 22.52 -14.55
N LEU A 5 9.04 21.32 -14.00
CA LEU A 5 7.90 21.04 -13.12
C LEU A 5 8.05 21.80 -11.79
N LEU A 6 9.26 21.82 -11.23
CA LEU A 6 9.55 22.57 -9.99
C LEU A 6 9.49 24.10 -10.19
N ALA A 7 9.80 24.61 -11.38
CA ALA A 7 9.73 26.04 -11.69
C ALA A 7 8.28 26.54 -11.92
N ALA A 8 7.38 25.68 -12.41
CA ALA A 8 5.97 26.04 -12.60
C ALA A 8 5.17 26.18 -11.30
N THR A 9 5.71 25.64 -10.19
CA THR A 9 5.02 25.60 -8.89
C THR A 9 5.28 26.82 -8.00
N ALA A 10 6.11 27.78 -8.43
CA ALA A 10 6.40 29.01 -7.67
C ALA A 10 5.23 30.01 -7.61
N LEU A 11 4.07 29.71 -8.20
CA LEU A 11 2.92 30.60 -8.31
C LEU A 11 1.72 30.22 -7.43
N ALA A 12 1.81 29.17 -6.62
CA ALA A 12 0.73 28.78 -5.72
C ALA A 12 0.78 29.60 -4.42
N ALA A 13 -0.35 30.15 -4.00
CA ALA A 13 -0.48 31.04 -2.83
C ALA A 13 -0.16 30.38 -1.49
N ASP A 14 -0.18 29.07 -1.42
CA ASP A 14 0.22 28.25 -0.27
C ASP A 14 1.54 27.53 -0.57
N GLY A 15 2.47 27.62 0.36
CA GLY A 15 3.81 27.09 0.22
C GLY A 15 3.85 25.56 0.12
N PRO A 16 5.02 25.01 -0.25
CA PRO A 16 5.23 23.57 -0.21
C PRO A 16 5.04 23.03 1.20
N SER A 17 4.57 21.79 1.32
CA SER A 17 4.41 21.10 2.61
C SER A 17 5.26 19.84 2.68
N ILE A 18 5.54 19.38 3.91
CA ILE A 18 6.02 18.02 4.18
C ILE A 18 4.86 17.25 4.75
N TRP A 19 4.49 16.20 4.07
CA TRP A 19 3.50 15.24 4.51
C TRP A 19 4.16 13.93 4.90
N GLY A 20 3.62 13.29 5.92
CA GLY A 20 4.13 11.99 6.33
C GLY A 20 3.05 11.09 6.89
N ARG A 21 3.34 9.80 6.82
CA ARG A 21 2.51 8.74 7.36
C ARG A 21 3.36 7.72 8.06
N GLN A 22 2.94 7.34 9.26
CA GLN A 22 3.44 6.18 9.97
C GLN A 22 2.26 5.22 10.19
N ALA A 23 2.42 3.96 9.81
CA ALA A 23 1.45 2.93 10.09
C ALA A 23 2.15 1.71 10.70
N VAL A 24 1.52 1.12 11.71
CA VAL A 24 1.93 -0.16 12.28
C VAL A 24 0.73 -1.09 12.25
N GLY A 25 0.90 -2.25 11.68
CA GLY A 25 -0.17 -3.22 11.48
C GLY A 25 0.23 -4.63 11.89
N VAL A 26 -0.78 -5.38 12.24
CA VAL A 26 -0.69 -6.82 12.52
C VAL A 26 -1.68 -7.57 11.64
N ALA A 27 -1.30 -8.75 11.21
CA ALA A 27 -2.18 -9.70 10.53
C ALA A 27 -2.32 -10.95 11.38
N GLY A 28 -3.54 -11.48 11.46
CA GLY A 28 -3.84 -12.69 12.23
C GLY A 28 -3.59 -13.97 11.46
N TRP A 29 -3.73 -13.92 10.14
CA TRP A 29 -3.51 -15.09 9.27
C TRP A 29 -3.20 -14.66 7.83
N PRO A 30 -2.01 -14.97 7.28
CA PRO A 30 -0.82 -15.41 8.03
C PRO A 30 -0.41 -14.38 9.08
N THR A 31 0.14 -14.85 10.18
CA THR A 31 0.56 -13.95 11.26
C THR A 31 1.71 -13.07 10.79
N GLY A 32 1.53 -11.76 10.92
CA GLY A 32 2.54 -10.80 10.47
C GLY A 32 2.51 -9.49 11.23
N LEU A 33 3.65 -8.84 11.27
CA LEU A 33 3.82 -7.48 11.79
C LEU A 33 4.43 -6.63 10.67
N LEU A 34 3.87 -5.47 10.41
CA LEU A 34 4.34 -4.55 9.39
C LEU A 34 4.38 -3.12 9.94
N SER A 35 5.51 -2.46 9.80
CA SER A 35 5.64 -1.02 9.97
C SER A 35 5.86 -0.38 8.60
N ASN A 36 5.10 0.66 8.29
CA ASN A 36 5.21 1.40 7.04
C ASN A 36 5.36 2.90 7.34
N THR A 37 6.47 3.46 6.91
CA THR A 37 6.79 4.89 7.03
C THR A 37 6.83 5.50 5.64
N LEU A 38 6.17 6.63 5.47
CA LEU A 38 6.15 7.41 4.24
C LEU A 38 6.40 8.88 4.60
N VAL A 39 7.32 9.52 3.86
CA VAL A 39 7.57 10.95 3.94
C VAL A 39 7.60 11.53 2.53
N GLU A 40 6.89 12.61 2.30
CA GLU A 40 6.71 13.21 0.97
C GLU A 40 6.71 14.74 1.08
N GLY A 41 7.57 15.39 0.32
CA GLY A 41 7.48 16.83 0.05
C GLY A 41 6.41 17.05 -1.00
N ARG A 42 5.44 17.90 -0.73
CA ARG A 42 4.31 18.23 -1.62
C ARG A 42 4.40 19.65 -2.09
N VAL A 43 4.13 19.86 -3.35
CA VAL A 43 4.03 21.17 -3.97
C VAL A 43 2.65 21.28 -4.60
N PRO A 44 1.80 22.24 -4.17
CA PRO A 44 0.49 22.43 -4.75
C PRO A 44 0.62 22.78 -6.23
N LEU A 45 -0.22 22.17 -7.07
CA LEU A 45 -0.25 22.43 -8.52
C LEU A 45 -1.24 23.55 -8.87
N HIS A 46 -2.42 23.46 -8.27
CA HIS A 46 -3.48 24.42 -8.47
C HIS A 46 -4.41 24.37 -7.24
N ARG A 47 -4.89 25.51 -6.78
CA ARG A 47 -5.95 25.59 -5.77
C ARG A 47 -7.15 26.30 -6.36
N SER A 48 -8.29 25.71 -6.18
CA SER A 48 -9.57 26.25 -6.61
C SER A 48 -10.60 25.97 -5.51
N GLU A 49 -11.61 26.82 -5.39
CA GLU A 49 -12.78 26.54 -4.55
C GLU A 49 -13.63 25.38 -5.10
N SER A 50 -13.32 24.91 -6.30
CA SER A 50 -13.94 23.73 -6.90
C SER A 50 -13.59 22.48 -6.10
N VAL A 51 -14.60 21.69 -5.76
CA VAL A 51 -14.45 20.38 -5.08
C VAL A 51 -13.52 19.43 -5.83
N VAL A 52 -13.32 19.62 -7.13
CA VAL A 52 -12.50 18.77 -7.99
C VAL A 52 -11.03 19.15 -7.99
N PHE A 53 -10.70 20.42 -7.66
CA PHE A 53 -9.36 20.98 -7.76
C PHE A 53 -8.84 21.57 -6.43
N HIS A 54 -9.40 21.13 -5.31
CA HIS A 54 -9.06 21.70 -4.00
C HIS A 54 -7.66 21.26 -3.53
N ASP A 55 -7.34 19.98 -3.62
CA ASP A 55 -6.09 19.38 -3.10
C ASP A 55 -5.22 18.79 -4.22
N THR A 56 -4.89 19.61 -5.23
CA THR A 56 -4.02 19.17 -6.33
C THR A 56 -2.56 19.39 -5.98
N TYR A 57 -1.72 18.36 -6.15
CA TYR A 57 -0.29 18.48 -5.84
C TYR A 57 0.58 17.53 -6.67
N GLY A 58 1.88 17.90 -6.76
CA GLY A 58 2.95 17.00 -7.11
C GLY A 58 3.77 16.68 -5.87
N GLY A 59 4.08 15.42 -5.63
CA GLY A 59 4.83 14.97 -4.47
C GLY A 59 6.07 14.17 -4.84
N PHE A 60 7.15 14.34 -4.05
CA PHE A 60 8.34 13.50 -4.11
C PHE A 60 8.71 13.08 -2.70
N GLY A 61 8.96 11.79 -2.51
CA GLY A 61 9.24 11.28 -1.19
C GLY A 61 9.94 9.92 -1.19
N ALA A 62 9.93 9.31 -0.02
CA ALA A 62 10.46 7.99 0.21
C ALA A 62 9.50 7.18 1.09
N GLN A 63 9.56 5.86 0.91
CA GLN A 63 8.86 4.90 1.74
C GLN A 63 9.84 3.90 2.34
N ALA A 64 9.52 3.43 3.53
CA ALA A 64 10.20 2.32 4.18
C ALA A 64 9.16 1.39 4.80
N MET A 65 9.28 0.09 4.53
CA MET A 65 8.44 -0.95 5.13
C MET A 65 9.34 -1.94 5.84
N VAL A 66 8.98 -2.27 7.07
CA VAL A 66 9.75 -3.21 7.90
C VAL A 66 8.80 -4.27 8.44
N SER A 67 9.19 -5.52 8.27
CA SER A 67 8.53 -6.70 8.85
C SER A 67 9.60 -7.67 9.35
N PRO A 68 9.25 -8.71 10.12
CA PRO A 68 10.20 -9.77 10.46
C PRO A 68 10.73 -10.53 9.22
N ALA A 69 10.02 -10.48 8.10
CA ALA A 69 10.39 -11.18 6.86
C ALA A 69 11.27 -10.35 5.93
N PHE A 70 11.13 -9.02 5.94
CA PHE A 70 11.82 -8.15 4.97
C PHE A 70 11.97 -6.70 5.46
N LEU A 71 12.93 -6.01 4.86
CA LEU A 71 13.05 -4.56 4.85
C LEU A 71 12.88 -4.09 3.40
N LEU A 72 12.01 -3.12 3.15
CA LEU A 72 11.83 -2.47 1.84
C LEU A 72 12.02 -0.97 1.99
N VAL A 73 12.79 -0.37 1.09
CA VAL A 73 12.97 1.08 1.01
C VAL A 73 12.90 1.54 -0.44
N GLY A 74 12.42 2.75 -0.67
CA GLY A 74 12.45 3.28 -2.02
C GLY A 74 11.86 4.67 -2.21
N PRO A 75 12.14 5.31 -3.35
CA PRO A 75 11.58 6.59 -3.73
C PRO A 75 10.11 6.45 -4.15
N ARG A 76 9.40 7.57 -4.04
CA ARG A 76 8.02 7.72 -4.44
C ARG A 76 7.81 9.07 -5.13
N LEU A 77 7.04 9.08 -6.21
CA LEU A 77 6.53 10.27 -6.88
C LEU A 77 5.02 10.18 -6.92
N THR A 78 4.32 11.23 -6.50
CA THR A 78 2.86 11.33 -6.56
C THR A 78 2.47 12.51 -7.45
N PHE A 79 1.48 12.30 -8.30
CA PHE A 79 0.88 13.33 -9.10
C PHE A 79 -0.63 13.26 -8.93
N ALA A 80 -1.20 14.26 -8.26
CA ALA A 80 -2.62 14.40 -7.97
C ALA A 80 -3.17 15.64 -8.70
N PRO A 81 -3.52 15.51 -10.00
CA PRO A 81 -4.01 16.64 -10.80
C PRO A 81 -5.41 17.10 -10.42
N ILE A 82 -6.18 16.22 -9.80
CA ILE A 82 -7.53 16.47 -9.28
C ILE A 82 -7.73 15.68 -7.98
N ASP A 83 -8.62 16.13 -7.11
CA ASP A 83 -8.86 15.53 -5.79
C ASP A 83 -9.32 14.08 -5.84
N VAL A 84 -9.99 13.71 -6.92
CA VAL A 84 -10.58 12.37 -7.08
C VAL A 84 -9.64 11.38 -7.76
N PHE A 85 -8.49 11.82 -8.27
CA PHE A 85 -7.55 10.97 -8.99
C PHE A 85 -6.10 11.33 -8.68
N ASP A 86 -5.32 10.34 -8.36
CA ASP A 86 -3.87 10.46 -8.27
C ASP A 86 -3.16 9.26 -8.92
N VAL A 87 -1.91 9.48 -9.33
CA VAL A 87 -1.01 8.44 -9.80
C VAL A 87 0.26 8.48 -8.97
N THR A 88 0.65 7.35 -8.45
CA THR A 88 1.91 7.18 -7.73
C THR A 88 2.86 6.30 -8.52
N LEU A 89 4.09 6.76 -8.70
CA LEU A 89 5.21 5.96 -9.19
C LEU A 89 6.10 5.61 -8.01
N LYS A 90 6.49 4.35 -7.90
CA LYS A 90 7.36 3.86 -6.81
C LYS A 90 8.53 3.10 -7.42
N GLY A 91 9.70 3.27 -6.83
CA GLY A 91 10.79 2.31 -6.94
C GLY A 91 11.02 1.70 -5.58
N ALA A 92 11.46 0.46 -5.49
CA ALA A 92 11.81 -0.11 -4.20
C ALA A 92 12.94 -1.12 -4.33
N HIS A 93 13.75 -1.21 -3.28
CA HIS A 93 14.67 -2.28 -3.02
C HIS A 93 14.26 -2.96 -1.73
N ALA A 94 14.12 -4.28 -1.73
CA ALA A 94 13.78 -5.04 -0.56
C ALA A 94 14.81 -6.15 -0.30
N TRP A 95 15.09 -6.38 0.99
CA TRP A 95 15.90 -7.48 1.50
C TRP A 95 14.99 -8.43 2.25
N TYR A 96 14.86 -9.65 1.77
CA TYR A 96 14.19 -10.76 2.45
C TYR A 96 15.18 -11.52 3.31
N PHE A 97 14.86 -11.75 4.57
CA PHE A 97 15.83 -12.25 5.55
C PHE A 97 15.99 -13.77 5.57
N GLY A 98 15.08 -14.51 4.93
CA GLY A 98 15.08 -15.98 4.99
C GLY A 98 14.57 -16.52 6.32
N ASN A 99 15.04 -17.69 6.73
CA ASN A 99 14.70 -18.34 8.01
C ASN A 99 13.19 -18.53 8.24
N GLY A 100 12.49 -19.13 7.27
CA GLY A 100 11.04 -19.41 7.36
C GLY A 100 10.11 -18.22 7.11
N LEU A 101 10.64 -17.02 7.05
CA LEU A 101 9.88 -15.78 6.81
C LEU A 101 10.23 -15.10 5.48
N GLY A 102 11.20 -15.64 4.73
CA GLY A 102 11.65 -15.12 3.45
C GLY A 102 10.82 -15.61 2.27
N LEU A 103 11.45 -15.56 1.09
CA LEU A 103 10.87 -16.14 -0.12
C LEU A 103 10.87 -17.65 -0.04
N MET A 104 9.80 -18.30 -0.50
CA MET A 104 9.71 -19.76 -0.56
C MET A 104 9.76 -20.21 -2.03
N PRO A 105 10.85 -20.92 -2.47
CA PRO A 105 10.92 -21.43 -3.82
C PRO A 105 9.88 -22.53 -4.09
N PHE A 106 9.26 -22.51 -5.28
CA PHE A 106 8.29 -23.51 -5.73
C PHE A 106 8.57 -23.95 -7.16
N ASP A 107 8.44 -25.27 -7.42
CA ASP A 107 8.62 -25.84 -8.75
C ASP A 107 7.38 -25.69 -9.63
N ALA A 108 6.20 -25.50 -9.02
CA ALA A 108 4.93 -25.29 -9.71
C ALA A 108 4.01 -24.40 -8.89
N VAL A 109 3.20 -23.59 -9.56
CA VAL A 109 2.24 -22.68 -8.92
C VAL A 109 1.18 -23.45 -8.13
N GLY A 110 0.61 -24.53 -8.67
CA GLY A 110 -0.39 -25.34 -7.99
C GLY A 110 0.08 -26.07 -6.73
N GLY A 111 1.38 -26.03 -6.41
CA GLY A 111 1.96 -26.58 -5.18
C GLY A 111 2.01 -25.58 -4.01
N SER A 112 1.47 -24.39 -4.16
CA SER A 112 1.61 -23.26 -3.22
C SER A 112 0.46 -23.11 -2.23
N SER A 113 -0.33 -24.16 -1.98
CA SER A 113 -1.42 -24.11 -0.98
C SER A 113 -0.90 -23.68 0.40
N SER A 114 -1.78 -23.16 1.26
CA SER A 114 -1.41 -22.76 2.63
C SER A 114 -0.73 -23.88 3.41
N SER A 115 -1.26 -25.10 3.31
CA SER A 115 -0.67 -26.27 3.94
C SER A 115 0.72 -26.61 3.39
N ALA A 116 0.95 -26.43 2.09
CA ALA A 116 2.27 -26.63 1.48
C ALA A 116 3.27 -25.56 1.95
N ARG A 117 2.83 -24.33 2.12
CA ARG A 117 3.66 -23.25 2.68
C ARG A 117 4.01 -23.48 4.14
N ASP A 118 3.03 -23.87 4.95
CA ASP A 118 3.26 -24.20 6.36
C ASP A 118 4.23 -25.37 6.52
N ALA A 119 4.09 -26.42 5.68
CA ALA A 119 4.99 -27.57 5.68
C ALA A 119 6.43 -27.20 5.25
N ARG A 120 6.62 -26.11 4.52
CA ARG A 120 7.90 -25.64 4.00
C ARG A 120 8.38 -24.32 4.64
N ALA A 121 7.78 -23.95 5.77
CA ALA A 121 8.11 -22.68 6.44
C ALA A 121 9.61 -22.53 6.75
N ASP A 122 10.32 -23.61 7.03
CA ASP A 122 11.76 -23.62 7.29
C ASP A 122 12.63 -23.50 6.02
N GLU A 123 12.03 -23.60 4.82
CA GLU A 123 12.73 -23.51 3.54
C GLU A 123 12.84 -22.09 2.98
N GLY A 124 12.38 -21.09 3.71
CA GLY A 124 12.46 -19.69 3.30
C GLY A 124 13.90 -19.24 3.04
N VAL A 125 14.13 -18.63 1.88
CA VAL A 125 15.46 -18.17 1.45
C VAL A 125 15.58 -16.65 1.57
N ALA A 126 16.80 -16.21 1.89
CA ALA A 126 17.15 -14.79 1.80
C ALA A 126 17.33 -14.41 0.33
N SER A 127 16.89 -13.21 -0.03
CA SER A 127 17.00 -12.68 -1.39
C SER A 127 16.83 -11.17 -1.39
N GLU A 128 17.19 -10.55 -2.51
CA GLU A 128 16.93 -9.14 -2.77
C GLU A 128 15.89 -9.00 -3.88
N LEU A 129 15.08 -7.94 -3.79
CA LEU A 129 14.09 -7.57 -4.78
C LEU A 129 14.31 -6.12 -5.21
N TRP A 130 14.36 -5.89 -6.52
CA TRP A 130 14.15 -4.59 -7.13
C TRP A 130 12.77 -4.53 -7.74
N SER A 131 12.04 -3.45 -7.49
CA SER A 131 10.72 -3.26 -8.08
C SER A 131 10.51 -1.83 -8.56
N ALA A 132 9.66 -1.71 -9.59
CA ALA A 132 9.12 -0.46 -10.08
C ALA A 132 7.61 -0.60 -10.22
N SER A 133 6.85 0.39 -9.74
CA SER A 133 5.38 0.33 -9.71
C SER A 133 4.74 1.60 -10.22
N VAL A 134 3.58 1.43 -10.84
CA VAL A 134 2.64 2.51 -11.18
C VAL A 134 1.32 2.21 -10.50
N GLU A 135 0.82 3.17 -9.73
CA GLU A 135 -0.40 3.02 -8.92
C GLU A 135 -1.36 4.19 -9.15
N PRO A 136 -2.29 4.11 -10.12
CA PRO A 136 -3.41 5.02 -10.23
C PRO A 136 -4.46 4.73 -9.14
N THR A 137 -4.99 5.79 -8.55
CA THR A 137 -6.05 5.73 -7.54
C THR A 137 -7.18 6.68 -7.90
N LEU A 138 -8.40 6.15 -7.92
CA LEU A 138 -9.65 6.91 -7.94
C LEU A 138 -10.26 6.91 -6.54
N LYS A 139 -10.70 8.05 -6.07
CA LYS A 139 -11.35 8.19 -4.78
C LYS A 139 -12.41 9.27 -4.85
N GLY A 140 -13.51 9.06 -4.15
CA GLY A 140 -14.57 10.04 -4.15
C GLY A 140 -15.49 9.88 -2.96
N LYS A 141 -16.25 10.96 -2.70
CA LYS A 141 -17.24 10.96 -1.65
C LYS A 141 -18.50 11.67 -2.15
N VAL A 142 -19.62 10.96 -2.06
CA VAL A 142 -20.95 11.51 -2.34
C VAL A 142 -21.79 11.29 -1.09
N TRP A 143 -22.19 12.37 -0.45
CA TRP A 143 -22.92 12.37 0.82
C TRP A 143 -22.18 11.55 1.90
N LYS A 144 -22.71 10.41 2.29
CA LYS A 144 -22.10 9.48 3.29
C LYS A 144 -21.41 8.27 2.67
N ILE A 145 -21.34 8.20 1.37
CA ILE A 145 -20.69 7.11 0.65
C ILE A 145 -19.31 7.57 0.22
N VAL A 146 -18.30 6.81 0.58
CA VAL A 146 -16.91 6.97 0.16
C VAL A 146 -16.56 5.79 -0.74
N VAL A 147 -16.06 6.07 -1.92
CA VAL A 147 -15.57 5.05 -2.85
C VAL A 147 -14.09 5.21 -3.05
N PHE A 148 -13.40 4.11 -3.24
CA PHE A 148 -12.01 4.10 -3.68
C PHE A 148 -11.79 2.93 -4.65
N ASP A 149 -10.88 3.15 -5.58
CA ASP A 149 -10.47 2.18 -6.59
C ASP A 149 -9.00 2.42 -6.90
N THR A 150 -8.14 1.46 -6.58
CA THR A 150 -6.69 1.54 -6.73
C THR A 150 -6.22 0.37 -7.57
N TRP A 151 -5.42 0.67 -8.58
CA TRP A 151 -4.72 -0.31 -9.38
C TRP A 151 -3.22 -0.20 -9.11
N SER A 152 -2.50 -1.31 -9.13
CA SER A 152 -1.04 -1.33 -9.13
C SER A 152 -0.55 -2.26 -10.22
N ILE A 153 0.47 -1.81 -10.92
CA ILE A 153 1.25 -2.63 -11.85
C ILE A 153 2.67 -2.57 -11.35
N ASP A 154 3.21 -3.73 -10.96
CA ASP A 154 4.56 -3.84 -10.41
C ASP A 154 5.43 -4.71 -11.32
N TYR A 155 6.58 -4.21 -11.70
CA TYR A 155 7.66 -5.00 -12.28
C TYR A 155 8.63 -5.41 -11.20
N LEU A 156 8.89 -6.73 -11.08
CA LEU A 156 9.66 -7.36 -10.00
C LEU A 156 10.88 -8.04 -10.59
N VAL A 157 12.03 -7.89 -9.95
CA VAL A 157 13.26 -8.63 -10.26
C VAL A 157 13.90 -9.08 -8.96
N PHE A 158 13.88 -10.38 -8.70
CA PHE A 158 14.50 -10.98 -7.54
C PHE A 158 15.89 -11.51 -7.87
N GLU A 159 16.81 -11.39 -6.94
CA GLU A 159 18.07 -12.09 -7.00
C GLU A 159 17.82 -13.56 -6.63
N ARG A 160 18.04 -14.47 -7.59
CA ARG A 160 17.88 -15.92 -7.32
C ARG A 160 19.05 -16.42 -6.49
N PRO A 161 18.80 -16.95 -5.27
CA PRO A 161 19.87 -17.46 -4.43
C PRO A 161 20.63 -18.62 -5.08
N ALA A 162 21.93 -18.74 -4.81
CA ALA A 162 22.75 -19.80 -5.33
C ALA A 162 22.21 -21.19 -4.93
N GLY A 163 22.11 -22.10 -5.88
CA GLY A 163 21.58 -23.46 -5.66
C GLY A 163 20.06 -23.58 -5.75
N VAL A 164 19.30 -22.48 -5.80
CA VAL A 164 17.86 -22.54 -6.04
C VAL A 164 17.60 -22.75 -7.53
N THR A 165 16.98 -23.88 -7.87
CA THR A 165 16.64 -24.24 -9.25
C THR A 165 15.17 -23.99 -9.58
N SER A 166 14.31 -23.89 -8.58
CA SER A 166 12.87 -23.66 -8.71
C SER A 166 12.57 -22.41 -9.53
N PRO A 167 11.66 -22.48 -10.53
CA PRO A 167 11.35 -21.36 -11.41
C PRO A 167 10.56 -20.25 -10.75
N TYR A 168 9.89 -20.55 -9.65
CA TYR A 168 8.98 -19.64 -8.94
C TYR A 168 9.38 -19.47 -7.48
N THR A 169 8.85 -18.40 -6.86
CA THR A 169 8.93 -18.16 -5.42
C THR A 169 7.62 -17.58 -4.91
N TYR A 170 7.20 -17.97 -3.71
CA TYR A 170 6.11 -17.29 -3.02
C TYR A 170 6.63 -15.99 -2.41
N GLU A 171 5.95 -14.90 -2.70
CA GLU A 171 6.27 -13.56 -2.22
C GLU A 171 5.22 -13.11 -1.19
N PRO A 172 5.59 -13.01 0.10
CA PRO A 172 4.62 -12.83 1.20
C PRO A 172 3.97 -11.44 1.23
N LEU A 173 4.60 -10.38 0.69
CA LEU A 173 4.02 -9.03 0.68
C LEU A 173 2.84 -8.94 -0.28
N ARG A 174 2.93 -9.61 -1.42
CA ARG A 174 1.88 -9.66 -2.44
C ARG A 174 0.95 -10.85 -2.28
N ASP A 175 1.37 -11.85 -1.50
CA ASP A 175 0.64 -13.10 -1.33
C ASP A 175 0.36 -13.80 -2.68
N LEU A 176 1.42 -13.95 -3.45
CA LEU A 176 1.42 -14.56 -4.78
C LEU A 176 2.67 -15.43 -4.96
N VAL A 177 2.52 -16.46 -5.77
CA VAL A 177 3.65 -17.14 -6.39
C VAL A 177 4.05 -16.38 -7.64
N VAL A 178 5.29 -15.97 -7.71
CA VAL A 178 5.85 -15.14 -8.79
C VAL A 178 7.07 -15.80 -9.41
N GLY A 179 7.38 -15.46 -10.65
CA GLY A 179 8.67 -15.76 -11.24
C GLY A 179 9.80 -14.93 -10.60
N TRP A 180 11.06 -15.33 -10.75
CA TRP A 180 12.21 -14.52 -10.30
C TRP A 180 12.34 -13.18 -11.03
N SER A 181 11.64 -13.03 -12.16
CA SER A 181 11.32 -11.76 -12.80
C SER A 181 9.88 -11.86 -13.27
N ASP A 182 9.02 -10.94 -12.83
CA ASP A 182 7.59 -10.99 -13.10
C ASP A 182 6.96 -9.61 -13.17
N ILE A 183 5.75 -9.56 -13.72
CA ILE A 183 4.86 -8.40 -13.64
C ILE A 183 3.63 -8.83 -12.83
N THR A 184 3.35 -8.09 -11.77
CA THR A 184 2.15 -8.32 -10.98
C THR A 184 1.16 -7.17 -11.14
N PHE A 185 -0.11 -7.51 -11.04
CA PHE A 185 -1.22 -6.59 -11.06
C PHE A 185 -1.99 -6.72 -9.76
N GLU A 186 -2.36 -5.61 -9.18
CA GLU A 186 -3.29 -5.56 -8.04
C GLU A 186 -4.40 -4.58 -8.35
N HIS A 187 -5.62 -4.98 -8.08
CA HIS A 187 -6.80 -4.13 -8.10
C HIS A 187 -7.49 -4.20 -6.74
N GLN A 188 -7.64 -3.07 -6.09
CA GLN A 188 -8.36 -2.96 -4.82
C GLN A 188 -9.44 -1.90 -4.93
N ALA A 189 -10.68 -2.28 -4.62
CA ALA A 189 -11.82 -1.37 -4.62
C ALA A 189 -12.64 -1.51 -3.34
N GLY A 190 -13.36 -0.45 -2.98
CA GLY A 190 -14.27 -0.50 -1.86
C GLY A 190 -15.30 0.62 -1.85
N VAL A 191 -16.41 0.34 -1.16
CA VAL A 191 -17.49 1.28 -0.93
C VAL A 191 -17.76 1.35 0.56
N LEU A 192 -17.53 2.50 1.17
CA LEU A 192 -17.63 2.68 2.61
C LEU A 192 -18.76 3.64 2.97
N TYR A 193 -19.55 3.27 3.94
CA TYR A 193 -20.52 4.16 4.58
C TYR A 193 -19.83 4.97 5.67
N GLN A 194 -19.96 6.30 5.64
CA GLN A 194 -19.44 7.19 6.66
C GLN A 194 -20.52 7.43 7.73
N ALA A 195 -20.46 6.71 8.83
CA ALA A 195 -21.41 6.82 9.93
C ALA A 195 -21.17 8.09 10.76
N LEU A 196 -19.89 8.45 10.99
CA LEU A 196 -19.50 9.69 11.68
C LEU A 196 -18.80 10.64 10.72
N PRO A 197 -19.05 11.95 10.82
CA PRO A 197 -18.75 12.93 9.75
C PRO A 197 -17.26 13.10 9.44
N GLY A 198 -16.35 12.96 10.40
CA GLY A 198 -14.94 13.31 10.18
C GLY A 198 -14.70 14.83 10.15
N GLY A 199 -13.60 15.26 9.57
CA GLY A 199 -13.14 16.64 9.64
C GLY A 199 -12.76 17.00 11.08
N ASP A 200 -13.40 18.02 11.65
CA ASP A 200 -13.22 18.47 13.04
C ASP A 200 -13.88 17.55 14.08
N LYS A 201 -14.43 16.43 13.68
CA LYS A 201 -15.16 15.47 14.52
C LYS A 201 -14.59 14.05 14.32
N PRO A 202 -14.86 13.14 15.27
CA PRO A 202 -14.55 11.74 15.07
C PRO A 202 -15.11 11.20 13.76
N SER A 203 -14.40 10.28 13.13
CA SER A 203 -14.85 9.63 11.89
C SER A 203 -14.97 8.12 12.08
N LEU A 204 -15.99 7.55 11.46
CA LEU A 204 -16.18 6.10 11.36
C LEU A 204 -16.66 5.79 9.96
N ARG A 205 -15.94 4.94 9.25
CA ARG A 205 -16.27 4.43 7.93
C ARG A 205 -16.20 2.92 7.95
N PHE A 206 -17.13 2.27 7.29
CA PHE A 206 -17.10 0.82 7.13
C PHE A 206 -17.84 0.40 5.87
N GLY A 207 -17.48 -0.73 5.32
CA GLY A 207 -18.16 -1.27 4.15
C GLY A 207 -17.39 -2.38 3.46
N PRO A 208 -17.93 -2.91 2.36
CA PRO A 208 -17.32 -3.95 1.58
C PRO A 208 -16.05 -3.47 0.86
N THR A 209 -15.12 -4.39 0.70
CA THR A 209 -13.92 -4.23 -0.09
C THR A 209 -13.66 -5.48 -0.92
N PHE A 210 -13.02 -5.28 -2.05
CA PHE A 210 -12.60 -6.32 -2.98
C PHE A 210 -11.12 -6.11 -3.27
N ARG A 211 -10.36 -7.20 -3.44
CA ARG A 211 -8.98 -7.17 -3.87
C ARG A 211 -8.69 -8.34 -4.78
N ASP A 212 -8.13 -8.07 -5.93
CA ASP A 212 -7.69 -9.06 -6.92
C ASP A 212 -6.22 -8.84 -7.23
N ARG A 213 -5.43 -9.89 -7.24
CA ARG A 213 -4.01 -9.89 -7.53
C ARG A 213 -3.70 -10.97 -8.53
N TRP A 214 -2.79 -10.67 -9.42
CA TRP A 214 -2.39 -11.60 -10.46
C TRP A 214 -0.91 -11.40 -10.82
N ALA A 215 -0.18 -12.51 -10.98
CA ALA A 215 1.20 -12.56 -11.46
C ALA A 215 1.22 -13.07 -12.90
N HIS A 216 1.75 -12.29 -13.82
CA HIS A 216 1.72 -12.58 -15.25
C HIS A 216 2.58 -13.79 -15.60
N GLY A 217 3.81 -13.85 -15.09
CA GLY A 217 4.78 -14.89 -15.43
C GLY A 217 4.45 -16.26 -14.87
N SER A 218 3.91 -16.33 -13.66
CA SER A 218 3.47 -17.57 -13.03
C SER A 218 2.02 -17.95 -13.37
N GLY A 219 1.18 -16.96 -13.70
CA GLY A 219 -0.25 -17.12 -13.84
C GLY A 219 -1.00 -17.23 -12.50
N ASP A 220 -0.31 -17.08 -11.38
CA ASP A 220 -0.93 -17.15 -10.05
C ASP A 220 -1.87 -15.99 -9.81
N ARG A 221 -2.99 -16.24 -9.13
CA ARG A 221 -4.02 -15.24 -8.87
C ARG A 221 -4.62 -15.44 -7.48
N SER A 222 -4.86 -14.33 -6.80
CA SER A 222 -5.47 -14.29 -5.47
C SER A 222 -6.57 -13.24 -5.45
N THR A 223 -7.81 -13.68 -5.24
CA THR A 223 -8.99 -12.82 -5.19
C THR A 223 -9.60 -12.87 -3.79
N THR A 224 -9.83 -11.73 -3.19
CA THR A 224 -10.46 -11.63 -1.87
C THR A 224 -11.61 -10.64 -1.88
N VAL A 225 -12.64 -10.95 -1.09
CA VAL A 225 -13.75 -10.05 -0.77
C VAL A 225 -13.88 -9.92 0.74
N GLY A 226 -14.36 -8.79 1.21
CA GLY A 226 -14.48 -8.65 2.65
C GLY A 226 -15.02 -7.32 3.12
N ALA A 227 -14.68 -6.98 4.35
CA ALA A 227 -15.10 -5.74 4.99
C ALA A 227 -13.89 -4.95 5.52
N LEU A 228 -14.01 -3.64 5.43
CA LEU A 228 -13.05 -2.68 5.96
C LEU A 228 -13.76 -1.74 6.94
N VAL A 229 -13.10 -1.46 8.05
CA VAL A 229 -13.51 -0.46 9.03
C VAL A 229 -12.36 0.50 9.25
N ALA A 230 -12.64 1.81 9.21
CA ALA A 230 -11.67 2.86 9.53
C ALA A 230 -12.29 3.82 10.54
N ALA A 231 -11.67 3.94 11.71
CA ALA A 231 -12.12 4.79 12.80
C ALA A 231 -11.03 5.78 13.22
N ARG A 232 -11.37 7.04 13.35
CA ARG A 232 -10.55 8.07 13.98
C ARG A 232 -11.33 8.67 15.14
N PRO A 233 -11.01 8.32 16.40
CA PRO A 233 -11.82 8.68 17.57
C PRO A 233 -11.71 10.15 17.97
N GLY A 234 -10.80 10.91 17.39
CA GLY A 234 -10.62 12.33 17.65
C GLY A 234 -10.00 13.09 16.50
N VAL A 235 -9.86 14.40 16.66
CA VAL A 235 -9.42 15.31 15.58
C VAL A 235 -7.97 15.81 15.72
N LYS A 236 -7.37 15.65 16.90
CA LYS A 236 -5.98 16.09 17.12
C LYS A 236 -5.03 15.28 16.22
N PRO A 237 -3.98 15.88 15.65
CA PRO A 237 -3.01 15.18 14.80
C PRO A 237 -2.37 13.95 15.48
N ALA A 238 -2.21 13.99 16.80
CA ALA A 238 -1.67 12.88 17.58
C ALA A 238 -2.62 11.66 17.67
N ILE A 239 -3.92 11.82 17.33
CA ILE A 239 -4.87 10.72 17.42
C ILE A 239 -4.85 9.93 16.11
N PRO A 240 -4.50 8.63 16.17
CA PRO A 240 -4.37 7.82 14.98
C PRO A 240 -5.72 7.45 14.37
N THR A 241 -5.67 7.06 13.11
CA THR A 241 -6.74 6.29 12.46
C THR A 241 -6.48 4.81 12.72
N ILE A 242 -7.47 4.11 13.22
CA ILE A 242 -7.46 2.65 13.38
C ILE A 242 -8.17 2.06 12.16
N VAL A 243 -7.52 1.14 11.47
CA VAL A 243 -8.09 0.44 10.31
C VAL A 243 -8.09 -1.04 10.60
N GLY A 244 -9.22 -1.68 10.43
CA GLY A 244 -9.37 -3.13 10.52
C GLY A 244 -9.96 -3.68 9.22
N MET A 245 -9.54 -4.88 8.83
CA MET A 245 -10.12 -5.59 7.69
C MET A 245 -10.27 -7.07 7.98
N ALA A 246 -11.30 -7.66 7.36
CA ALA A 246 -11.52 -9.08 7.29
C ALA A 246 -11.78 -9.44 5.84
N LEU A 247 -10.94 -10.29 5.25
CA LEU A 247 -10.99 -10.68 3.85
C LEU A 247 -11.12 -12.20 3.75
N TRP A 248 -11.98 -12.67 2.85
CA TRP A 248 -12.16 -14.08 2.51
C TRP A 248 -11.66 -14.30 1.09
N TYR A 249 -10.88 -15.35 0.88
CA TYR A 249 -10.50 -15.80 -0.44
C TYR A 249 -11.72 -16.38 -1.15
N VAL A 250 -11.92 -16.02 -2.40
CA VAL A 250 -13.03 -16.48 -3.24
C VAL A 250 -12.56 -17.36 -4.40
N ASP A 251 -11.25 -17.58 -4.49
CA ASP A 251 -10.58 -18.49 -5.41
C ASP A 251 -10.03 -19.70 -4.63
N ASP A 252 -9.39 -20.63 -5.36
CA ASP A 252 -8.78 -21.84 -4.81
C ASP A 252 -7.52 -21.58 -3.95
N HIS A 253 -7.18 -20.32 -3.67
CA HIS A 253 -6.18 -19.95 -2.67
C HIS A 253 -6.70 -20.33 -1.27
N ASP A 254 -6.53 -21.58 -0.92
CA ASP A 254 -7.02 -22.16 0.32
C ASP A 254 -6.19 -21.69 1.53
N TYR A 255 -6.27 -20.36 1.81
CA TYR A 255 -5.75 -19.81 3.04
C TYR A 255 -6.66 -20.23 4.19
N GLY A 256 -6.18 -21.18 4.97
CA GLY A 256 -6.76 -21.48 6.27
C GLY A 256 -8.15 -22.09 6.27
N GLY A 257 -8.57 -22.87 5.26
CA GLY A 257 -9.82 -23.62 5.30
C GLY A 257 -11.07 -22.77 5.55
N GLY A 258 -11.19 -21.61 4.89
CA GLY A 258 -12.33 -20.70 5.04
C GLY A 258 -12.19 -19.68 6.19
N VAL A 259 -11.06 -19.66 6.90
CA VAL A 259 -10.78 -18.61 7.90
C VAL A 259 -10.44 -17.29 7.19
N PRO A 260 -11.06 -16.15 7.58
CA PRO A 260 -10.76 -14.89 6.96
C PRO A 260 -9.33 -14.43 7.32
N PHE A 261 -8.66 -13.79 6.34
CA PHE A 261 -7.50 -12.97 6.62
C PHE A 261 -7.93 -11.77 7.47
N LEU A 262 -7.41 -11.66 8.68
CA LEU A 262 -7.69 -10.55 9.58
C LEU A 262 -6.46 -9.66 9.68
N ALA A 263 -6.65 -8.37 9.49
CA ALA A 263 -5.60 -7.40 9.72
C ALA A 263 -6.12 -6.16 10.44
N ALA A 264 -5.27 -5.58 11.26
CA ALA A 264 -5.51 -4.30 11.89
C ALA A 264 -4.26 -3.44 11.82
N GLN A 265 -4.44 -2.14 11.63
CA GLN A 265 -3.35 -1.19 11.67
C GLN A 265 -3.75 0.09 12.41
N VAL A 266 -2.75 0.71 13.00
CA VAL A 266 -2.83 2.05 13.58
C VAL A 266 -2.00 2.98 12.71
N ARG A 267 -2.58 4.10 12.27
CA ARG A 267 -1.99 5.01 11.30
C ARG A 267 -2.02 6.44 11.80
N TRP A 268 -0.88 7.10 11.76
CA TRP A 268 -0.72 8.53 11.99
C TRP A 268 -0.40 9.22 10.67
N ASP A 269 -1.14 10.27 10.35
CA ASP A 269 -0.86 11.18 9.23
C ASP A 269 -0.48 12.53 9.84
N PHE A 270 0.56 13.17 9.31
CA PHE A 270 0.98 14.52 9.71
C PHE A 270 1.32 15.35 8.47
N GLU A 271 1.10 16.66 8.57
CA GLU A 271 1.46 17.61 7.53
C GLU A 271 1.98 18.88 8.17
N ARG A 272 3.04 19.46 7.57
CA ARG A 272 3.63 20.72 8.00
C ARG A 272 3.91 21.57 6.76
N GLU A 273 3.34 22.77 6.72
CA GLU A 273 3.65 23.76 5.70
C GLU A 273 5.07 24.30 5.87
N LEU A 274 5.81 24.39 4.75
CA LEU A 274 7.14 24.98 4.69
C LEU A 274 6.98 26.45 4.32
N GLY A 275 7.40 27.36 5.17
CA GLY A 275 7.36 28.81 4.92
C GLY A 275 6.28 29.58 5.64
N SER A 276 5.41 28.95 6.41
CA SER A 276 4.68 29.65 7.46
C SER A 276 5.70 30.09 8.52
N ALA A 277 6.30 31.29 8.33
CA ALA A 277 7.04 31.89 9.40
C ALA A 277 6.10 31.91 10.61
N GLU A 278 6.43 31.15 11.64
CA GLU A 278 5.78 31.21 12.93
C GLU A 278 5.79 32.69 13.30
N LYS A 279 4.63 33.34 13.25
CA LYS A 279 4.47 34.69 13.79
C LYS A 279 4.82 34.51 15.25
N ALA A 280 6.07 34.86 15.61
CA ALA A 280 6.46 34.91 17.00
C ALA A 280 5.45 35.77 17.76
N PRO A 281 5.03 35.32 18.95
CA PRO A 281 4.06 36.01 19.78
C PRO A 281 4.52 37.41 20.19
#